data_5a6ff3f1f37d1d8264db623319a3896f
#
_entry.id   5a6ff3f1f37d1d8264db623319a3896f
#
_cell.length_a   1.000
_cell.length_b   1.000
_cell.length_c   1.000
_cell.angle_alpha   90.00
_cell.angle_beta   90.00
_cell.angle_gamma   90.00
#
_symmetry.space_group_name_H-M   'P 1'
#
loop_
_entity.id
_entity.type
_entity.pdbx_description
1 polymer ?
#
loop_
_entity_poly.entity_id
_entity_poly.type
_entity_poly.pdbx_seq_one_letter_code
_entity_poly.pdbx_strand_id
1 'polypeptide(L)'
;MRNFNINGKELSIPSFFQVYNYGGGAGDKCREIVYANLTKDTPALVNYYYLNNTYPHTFQSKKLNDISKFNSIGDIFNYVRKSLVEDDHNVYVNYSLPEYDFNQKIFLLDSGASQIVKYIAKEIDYNKEAFLSVFIQHMIAYYDFADRYKFDLVVGFDLGGKYT
;
A
#
# COMPACT_ATOMS: atom_id res chain seq x y z
N MET A 1 -26.75 5.48 4.91
CA MET A 1 -25.55 4.76 4.42
C MET A 1 -25.81 4.46 2.95
N ARG A 2 -24.85 4.73 2.08
CA ARG A 2 -24.95 4.40 0.64
C ARG A 2 -23.93 3.36 0.30
N ASN A 3 -24.33 2.36 -0.49
CA ASN A 3 -23.45 1.29 -0.91
C ASN A 3 -23.08 1.49 -2.39
N PHE A 4 -21.80 1.31 -2.69
CA PHE A 4 -21.23 1.36 -4.03
C PHE A 4 -20.61 0.02 -4.36
N ASN A 5 -20.77 -0.42 -5.59
CA ASN A 5 -20.03 -1.59 -6.09
C ASN A 5 -18.77 -1.09 -6.82
N ILE A 6 -17.63 -1.56 -6.38
CA ILE A 6 -16.33 -1.26 -6.98
C ILE A 6 -15.66 -2.58 -7.30
N ASN A 7 -15.51 -2.88 -8.59
CA ASN A 7 -14.89 -4.13 -9.06
C ASN A 7 -15.52 -5.40 -8.45
N GLY A 8 -16.84 -5.40 -8.28
CA GLY A 8 -17.56 -6.53 -7.67
C GLY A 8 -17.54 -6.57 -6.14
N LYS A 9 -16.92 -5.59 -5.50
CA LYS A 9 -16.83 -5.46 -4.04
C LYS A 9 -17.72 -4.34 -3.55
N GLU A 10 -18.35 -4.52 -2.38
CA GLU A 10 -19.26 -3.52 -1.80
C GLU A 10 -18.48 -2.56 -0.89
N LEU A 11 -18.65 -1.25 -1.11
CA LEU A 11 -18.14 -0.18 -0.28
C LEU A 11 -19.32 0.63 0.29
N SER A 12 -19.46 0.63 1.60
CA SER A 12 -20.43 1.49 2.30
C SER A 12 -19.83 2.85 2.59
N ILE A 13 -20.55 3.94 2.31
CA ILE A 13 -20.12 5.30 2.59
C ILE A 13 -21.04 5.94 3.64
N PRO A 14 -20.48 6.58 4.66
CA PRO A 14 -19.06 6.81 4.94
C PRO A 14 -18.30 5.54 5.35
N SER A 15 -17.05 5.42 4.90
CA SER A 15 -16.14 4.33 5.24
C SER A 15 -14.85 4.86 5.84
N PHE A 16 -14.29 4.11 6.76
CA PHE A 16 -12.95 4.31 7.27
C PHE A 16 -11.97 3.41 6.52
N PHE A 17 -10.93 4.00 5.93
CA PHE A 17 -9.84 3.25 5.32
C PHE A 17 -8.70 3.07 6.33
N GLN A 18 -8.42 1.83 6.68
CA GLN A 18 -7.32 1.55 7.58
C GLN A 18 -5.98 1.68 6.84
N VAL A 19 -5.09 2.52 7.39
CA VAL A 19 -3.80 2.80 6.75
C VAL A 19 -2.81 1.67 6.99
N TYR A 20 -2.20 1.21 5.91
CA TYR A 20 -1.13 0.21 5.88
C TYR A 20 0.12 0.78 5.22
N ASN A 21 0.97 1.41 6.01
CA ASN A 21 2.27 1.88 5.53
C ASN A 21 3.32 0.82 5.85
N TYR A 22 3.50 -0.11 4.95
CA TYR A 22 4.55 -1.11 5.07
C TYR A 22 5.92 -0.43 4.97
N GLY A 23 6.72 -0.52 6.03
CA GLY A 23 8.04 0.12 6.08
C GLY A 23 8.06 1.55 6.62
N GLY A 24 6.90 2.20 6.87
CA GLY A 24 6.83 3.57 7.35
C GLY A 24 6.07 3.76 8.66
N GLY A 25 6.55 4.62 9.54
CA GLY A 25 5.85 5.17 10.70
C GLY A 25 5.80 4.28 11.94
N ALA A 26 5.06 3.20 11.94
CA ALA A 26 4.95 2.29 13.08
C ALA A 26 6.07 1.25 13.09
N GLY A 27 6.44 0.76 14.26
CA GLY A 27 7.41 -0.33 14.40
C GLY A 27 6.92 -1.64 13.77
N ASP A 28 7.84 -2.55 13.47
CA ASP A 28 7.54 -3.81 12.76
C ASP A 28 6.47 -4.65 13.45
N LYS A 29 6.49 -4.73 14.78
CA LYS A 29 5.47 -5.44 15.56
C LYS A 29 4.06 -4.87 15.36
N CYS A 30 3.93 -3.55 15.35
CA CYS A 30 2.61 -2.92 15.13
C CYS A 30 2.08 -3.27 13.75
N ARG A 31 2.91 -3.26 12.73
CA ARG A 31 2.54 -3.67 11.37
C ARG A 31 2.10 -5.13 11.30
N GLU A 32 2.85 -6.02 11.94
CA GLU A 32 2.51 -7.44 11.99
C GLU A 32 1.18 -7.69 12.69
N ILE A 33 0.92 -7.04 13.83
CA ILE A 33 -0.34 -7.12 14.55
C ILE A 33 -1.50 -6.69 13.64
N VAL A 34 -1.33 -5.56 12.98
CA VAL A 34 -2.37 -5.00 12.12
C VAL A 34 -2.65 -5.94 10.95
N TYR A 35 -1.61 -6.44 10.26
CA TYR A 35 -1.76 -7.41 9.17
C TYR A 35 -2.47 -8.70 9.61
N ALA A 36 -2.07 -9.23 10.74
CA ALA A 36 -2.60 -10.48 11.26
C ALA A 36 -4.09 -10.39 11.61
N ASN A 37 -4.54 -9.21 12.00
CA ASN A 37 -5.91 -8.98 12.50
C ASN A 37 -6.81 -8.22 11.51
N LEU A 38 -6.39 -8.06 10.25
CA LEU A 38 -7.23 -7.48 9.23
C LEU A 38 -8.48 -8.30 8.95
N THR A 39 -9.60 -7.60 8.81
CA THR A 39 -10.86 -8.17 8.35
C THR A 39 -11.19 -7.71 6.93
N LYS A 40 -12.03 -8.47 6.21
CA LYS A 40 -12.46 -8.13 4.86
C LYS A 40 -13.30 -6.84 4.79
N ASP A 41 -14.01 -6.53 5.87
CA ASP A 41 -15.05 -5.50 5.88
C ASP A 41 -14.49 -4.07 6.02
N THR A 42 -13.23 -3.94 6.45
CA THR A 42 -12.57 -2.64 6.55
C THR A 42 -11.71 -2.39 5.33
N PRO A 43 -12.00 -1.38 4.50
CA PRO A 43 -11.13 -1.02 3.38
C PRO A 43 -9.73 -0.65 3.85
N ALA A 44 -8.72 -0.93 3.04
CA ALA A 44 -7.34 -0.64 3.35
C ALA A 44 -6.77 0.45 2.45
N LEU A 45 -6.01 1.39 3.03
CA LEU A 45 -5.19 2.34 2.32
C LEU A 45 -3.73 1.88 2.40
N VAL A 46 -3.11 1.73 1.24
CA VAL A 46 -1.70 1.31 1.10
C VAL A 46 -0.93 2.42 0.43
N ASN A 47 0.21 2.79 0.98
CA ASN A 47 1.05 3.83 0.41
C ASN A 47 2.07 3.24 -0.56
N TYR A 48 2.05 3.72 -1.81
CA TYR A 48 2.93 3.26 -2.89
C TYR A 48 4.42 3.42 -2.56
N TYR A 49 4.82 4.59 -2.04
CA TYR A 49 6.22 4.85 -1.72
C TYR A 49 6.78 3.80 -0.74
N TYR A 50 5.99 3.38 0.24
CA TYR A 50 6.43 2.40 1.23
C TYR A 50 6.32 0.95 0.77
N LEU A 51 5.46 0.66 -0.19
CA LEU A 51 5.30 -0.70 -0.71
C LEU A 51 6.22 -0.99 -1.89
N ASN A 52 6.58 0.02 -2.68
CA ASN A 52 7.44 -0.14 -3.85
C ASN A 52 8.91 -0.26 -3.42
N ASN A 53 9.51 -1.42 -3.68
CA ASN A 53 10.90 -1.70 -3.35
C ASN A 53 11.95 -0.97 -4.21
N THR A 54 11.53 -0.17 -5.20
CA THR A 54 12.42 0.73 -5.94
C THR A 54 13.00 1.84 -5.06
N TYR A 55 12.35 2.14 -3.94
CA TYR A 55 12.81 3.17 -3.02
C TYR A 55 13.64 2.57 -1.88
N PRO A 56 14.91 2.96 -1.73
CA PRO A 56 15.74 2.50 -0.63
C PRO A 56 15.08 2.81 0.72
N HIS A 57 15.20 1.89 1.65
CA HIS A 57 14.71 2.01 3.04
C HIS A 57 13.20 1.94 3.25
N THR A 58 12.39 1.68 2.23
CA THR A 58 10.94 1.65 2.36
C THR A 58 10.39 0.27 2.64
N PHE A 59 11.15 -0.76 2.30
CA PHE A 59 10.69 -2.13 2.37
C PHE A 59 11.64 -2.98 3.21
N GLN A 60 11.31 -3.22 4.46
CA GLN A 60 12.20 -3.87 5.42
C GLN A 60 11.71 -5.20 5.98
N SER A 61 10.53 -5.68 5.56
CA SER A 61 10.06 -6.96 6.04
C SER A 61 10.79 -8.11 5.38
N LYS A 62 11.40 -8.96 6.19
CA LYS A 62 12.00 -10.21 5.72
C LYS A 62 11.00 -11.18 5.07
N LYS A 63 9.70 -10.98 5.35
CA LYS A 63 8.62 -11.84 4.84
C LYS A 63 8.21 -11.49 3.41
N LEU A 64 8.57 -10.30 2.92
CA LEU A 64 8.13 -9.78 1.64
C LEU A 64 9.31 -9.16 0.86
N ASN A 65 10.27 -9.99 0.46
CA ASN A 65 11.50 -9.55 -0.20
C ASN A 65 11.30 -9.14 -1.67
N ASP A 66 10.29 -9.69 -2.31
CA ASP A 66 10.00 -9.45 -3.72
C ASP A 66 8.50 -9.56 -3.97
N ILE A 67 7.88 -8.41 -4.24
CA ILE A 67 6.45 -8.34 -4.55
C ILE A 67 6.14 -8.69 -6.01
N SER A 68 7.13 -8.72 -6.90
CA SER A 68 6.93 -8.96 -8.33
C SER A 68 6.31 -10.32 -8.66
N LYS A 69 6.43 -11.28 -7.76
CA LYS A 69 5.85 -12.62 -7.88
C LYS A 69 4.34 -12.68 -7.64
N PHE A 70 3.73 -11.63 -7.11
CA PHE A 70 2.30 -11.59 -6.83
C PHE A 70 1.53 -10.94 -7.97
N ASN A 71 0.27 -11.34 -8.13
CA ASN A 71 -0.61 -10.85 -9.20
C ASN A 71 -1.57 -9.75 -8.75
N SER A 72 -1.72 -9.55 -7.44
CA SER A 72 -2.60 -8.54 -6.87
C SER A 72 -2.12 -8.09 -5.50
N ILE A 73 -2.63 -6.95 -5.04
CA ILE A 73 -2.42 -6.52 -3.65
C ILE A 73 -3.06 -7.49 -2.66
N GLY A 74 -4.19 -8.09 -3.00
CA GLY A 74 -4.82 -9.13 -2.18
C GLY A 74 -3.93 -10.35 -1.98
N ASP A 75 -3.23 -10.81 -3.02
CA ASP A 75 -2.29 -11.94 -2.93
C ASP A 75 -1.13 -11.63 -1.99
N ILE A 76 -0.62 -10.39 -2.02
CA ILE A 76 0.43 -9.94 -1.11
C ILE A 76 -0.06 -10.06 0.34
N PHE A 77 -1.26 -9.57 0.62
CA PHE A 77 -1.84 -9.62 1.96
C PHE A 77 -2.16 -11.05 2.42
N ASN A 78 -2.67 -11.89 1.53
CA ASN A 78 -2.90 -13.31 1.80
C ASN A 78 -1.59 -14.01 2.20
N TYR A 79 -0.51 -13.75 1.45
CA TYR A 79 0.80 -14.32 1.75
C TYR A 79 1.34 -13.86 3.11
N VAL A 80 1.30 -12.55 3.39
CA VAL A 80 1.80 -12.00 4.65
C VAL A 80 1.02 -12.56 5.83
N ARG A 81 -0.33 -12.61 5.74
CA ARG A 81 -1.15 -13.17 6.81
C ARG A 81 -0.83 -14.64 7.05
N LYS A 82 -0.73 -15.45 5.99
CA LYS A 82 -0.36 -16.86 6.10
C LYS A 82 0.98 -17.03 6.78
N SER A 83 1.99 -16.27 6.38
CA SER A 83 3.32 -16.31 6.99
C SER A 83 3.31 -15.93 8.48
N LEU A 84 2.47 -14.97 8.88
CA LEU A 84 2.32 -14.57 10.27
C LEU A 84 1.63 -15.63 11.13
N VAL A 85 0.64 -16.33 10.57
CA VAL A 85 -0.09 -17.42 11.25
C VAL A 85 0.79 -18.65 11.41
N GLU A 86 1.64 -18.96 10.41
CA GLU A 86 2.56 -20.11 10.45
C GLU A 86 3.78 -19.87 11.38
N ASP A 87 4.01 -18.64 11.80
CA ASP A 87 5.06 -18.29 12.75
C ASP A 87 4.59 -18.52 14.19
N ASP A 88 4.87 -19.68 14.74
CA ASP A 88 4.46 -20.11 16.08
C ASP A 88 4.91 -19.16 17.22
N HIS A 89 5.81 -18.24 16.93
CA HIS A 89 6.26 -17.22 17.87
C HIS A 89 5.45 -15.94 17.85
N ASN A 90 4.45 -15.84 16.96
CA ASN A 90 3.67 -14.63 16.81
C ASN A 90 2.42 -14.63 17.70
N VAL A 91 2.59 -14.17 18.94
CA VAL A 91 1.50 -14.06 19.94
C VAL A 91 0.43 -13.02 19.60
N TYR A 92 0.58 -12.27 18.52
CA TYR A 92 -0.32 -11.17 18.16
C TYR A 92 -1.36 -11.56 17.11
N VAL A 93 -1.26 -12.76 16.56
CA VAL A 93 -2.22 -13.23 15.56
C VAL A 93 -3.53 -13.61 16.26
N ASN A 94 -4.62 -13.04 15.77
CA ASN A 94 -5.94 -13.44 16.24
C ASN A 94 -6.43 -14.65 15.45
N TYR A 95 -6.22 -15.85 15.99
CA TYR A 95 -6.64 -17.12 15.38
C TYR A 95 -8.17 -17.31 15.34
N SER A 96 -8.93 -16.49 16.07
CA SER A 96 -10.39 -16.56 16.04
C SER A 96 -11.00 -15.89 14.81
N LEU A 97 -10.23 -15.07 14.07
CA LEU A 97 -10.70 -14.48 12.84
C LEU A 97 -10.78 -15.53 11.74
N PRO A 98 -11.94 -15.65 11.06
CA PRO A 98 -12.08 -16.60 9.96
C PRO A 98 -11.09 -16.28 8.85
N GLU A 99 -10.59 -17.32 8.18
CA GLU A 99 -9.84 -17.17 6.96
C GLU A 99 -10.74 -16.59 5.88
N TYR A 100 -10.23 -15.61 5.14
CA TYR A 100 -10.87 -15.06 3.96
C TYR A 100 -9.82 -14.62 2.94
N ASP A 101 -10.24 -14.56 1.69
CA ASP A 101 -9.40 -14.08 0.60
C ASP A 101 -9.35 -12.55 0.60
N PHE A 102 -8.18 -11.98 0.78
CA PHE A 102 -7.95 -10.53 0.72
C PHE A 102 -8.25 -9.93 -0.66
N ASN A 103 -8.34 -10.73 -1.70
CA ASN A 103 -8.83 -10.27 -3.00
C ASN A 103 -10.29 -9.80 -2.97
N GLN A 104 -11.05 -10.14 -1.92
CA GLN A 104 -12.39 -9.61 -1.67
C GLN A 104 -12.40 -8.24 -0.96
N LYS A 105 -11.26 -7.78 -0.49
CA LYS A 105 -11.11 -6.50 0.21
C LYS A 105 -10.94 -5.36 -0.78
N ILE A 106 -11.48 -4.18 -0.43
CA ILE A 106 -11.23 -2.95 -1.17
C ILE A 106 -9.89 -2.36 -0.74
N PHE A 107 -9.02 -2.12 -1.71
CA PHE A 107 -7.72 -1.48 -1.53
C PHE A 107 -7.65 -0.14 -2.26
N LEU A 108 -7.30 0.90 -1.50
CA LEU A 108 -6.98 2.22 -2.00
C LEU A 108 -5.46 2.40 -2.03
N LEU A 109 -4.91 2.77 -3.17
CA LEU A 109 -3.51 3.13 -3.28
C LEU A 109 -3.33 4.65 -3.09
N ASP A 110 -2.55 5.03 -2.09
CA ASP A 110 -2.05 6.39 -1.90
C ASP A 110 -0.69 6.54 -2.56
N SER A 111 -0.47 7.66 -3.23
CA SER A 111 0.74 7.86 -4.04
C SER A 111 2.03 7.96 -3.23
N GLY A 112 1.97 8.57 -2.05
CA GLY A 112 3.17 8.99 -1.35
C GLY A 112 3.97 10.06 -2.11
N ALA A 113 3.31 10.85 -2.96
CA ALA A 113 3.96 11.84 -3.82
C ALA A 113 4.86 12.80 -3.05
N SER A 114 4.46 13.21 -1.86
CA SER A 114 5.28 14.07 -0.99
C SER A 114 6.63 13.43 -0.60
N GLN A 115 6.67 12.12 -0.38
CA GLN A 115 7.88 11.38 -0.09
C GLN A 115 8.72 11.20 -1.36
N ILE A 116 8.09 10.95 -2.49
CA ILE A 116 8.74 10.81 -3.80
C ILE A 116 9.39 12.12 -4.21
N VAL A 117 8.68 13.24 -4.07
CA VAL A 117 9.23 14.58 -4.36
C VAL A 117 10.45 14.86 -3.49
N LYS A 118 10.40 14.56 -2.19
CA LYS A 118 11.57 14.70 -1.30
C LYS A 118 12.73 13.80 -1.69
N TYR A 119 12.44 12.61 -2.21
CA TYR A 119 13.46 11.68 -2.71
C TYR A 119 14.16 12.24 -3.95
N ILE A 120 13.39 12.70 -4.94
CA ILE A 120 13.93 13.29 -6.18
C ILE A 120 14.71 14.58 -5.88
N ALA A 121 14.20 15.43 -4.99
CA ALA A 121 14.79 16.72 -4.65
C ALA A 121 16.14 16.65 -3.91
N LYS A 122 16.56 15.45 -3.49
CA LYS A 122 17.93 15.25 -2.98
C LYS A 122 18.99 15.35 -4.08
N GLU A 123 18.62 14.96 -5.30
CA GLU A 123 19.53 14.85 -6.43
C GLU A 123 19.28 15.93 -7.49
N ILE A 124 18.03 16.40 -7.61
CA ILE A 124 17.59 17.31 -8.68
C ILE A 124 16.82 18.47 -8.07
N ASP A 125 17.21 19.69 -8.40
CA ASP A 125 16.48 20.91 -8.03
C ASP A 125 15.07 20.89 -8.65
N TYR A 126 14.04 21.08 -7.83
CA TYR A 126 12.64 21.03 -8.26
C TYR A 126 12.23 22.14 -9.26
N ASN A 127 13.02 23.22 -9.38
CA ASN A 127 12.79 24.27 -10.37
C ASN A 127 13.30 23.92 -11.78
N LYS A 128 13.88 22.73 -11.95
CA LYS A 128 14.46 22.33 -13.24
C LYS A 128 13.52 21.41 -14.01
N GLU A 129 13.59 21.53 -15.34
CA GLU A 129 12.87 20.65 -16.25
C GLU A 129 13.17 19.16 -15.99
N ALA A 130 14.43 18.87 -15.62
CA ALA A 130 14.84 17.52 -15.24
C ALA A 130 14.04 16.96 -14.04
N PHE A 131 13.70 17.79 -13.05
CA PHE A 131 12.86 17.38 -11.94
C PHE A 131 11.46 16.97 -12.42
N LEU A 132 10.84 17.79 -13.25
CA LEU A 132 9.51 17.51 -13.78
C LEU A 132 9.51 16.22 -14.61
N SER A 133 10.52 16.01 -15.45
CA SER A 133 10.66 14.79 -16.24
C SER A 133 10.74 13.54 -15.36
N VAL A 134 11.57 13.56 -14.31
CA VAL A 134 11.68 12.43 -13.37
C VAL A 134 10.39 12.25 -12.57
N PHE A 135 9.75 13.33 -12.14
CA PHE A 135 8.49 13.28 -11.45
C PHE A 135 7.39 12.62 -12.29
N ILE A 136 7.29 12.97 -13.58
CA ILE A 136 6.33 12.35 -14.51
C ILE A 136 6.60 10.85 -14.66
N GLN A 137 7.87 10.43 -14.74
CA GLN A 137 8.23 9.02 -14.79
C GLN A 137 7.75 8.27 -13.54
N HIS A 138 7.91 8.86 -12.36
CA HIS A 138 7.38 8.28 -11.12
C HIS A 138 5.85 8.23 -11.10
N MET A 139 5.20 9.25 -11.64
CA MET A 139 3.74 9.27 -11.77
C MET A 139 3.24 8.13 -12.68
N ILE A 140 3.88 7.91 -13.82
CA ILE A 140 3.56 6.81 -14.72
C ILE A 140 3.77 5.46 -14.01
N ALA A 141 4.92 5.26 -13.38
CA ALA A 141 5.22 4.05 -12.65
C ALA A 141 4.22 3.77 -11.50
N TYR A 142 3.70 4.81 -10.88
CA TYR A 142 2.65 4.71 -9.86
C TYR A 142 1.34 4.14 -10.41
N TYR A 143 0.88 4.65 -11.55
CA TYR A 143 -0.36 4.16 -12.16
C TYR A 143 -0.18 2.75 -12.74
N ASP A 144 0.97 2.45 -13.35
CA ASP A 144 1.30 1.11 -13.80
C ASP A 144 1.33 0.11 -12.62
N PHE A 145 1.83 0.54 -11.48
CA PHE A 145 1.82 -0.25 -10.25
C PHE A 145 0.40 -0.51 -9.75
N ALA A 146 -0.45 0.52 -9.76
CA ALA A 146 -1.85 0.39 -9.35
C ALA A 146 -2.61 -0.63 -10.20
N ASP A 147 -2.42 -0.58 -11.52
CA ASP A 147 -3.02 -1.51 -12.47
C ASP A 147 -2.47 -2.93 -12.30
N ARG A 148 -1.14 -3.06 -12.24
CA ARG A 148 -0.48 -4.36 -12.07
C ARG A 148 -0.98 -5.11 -10.85
N TYR A 149 -1.11 -4.44 -9.71
CA TYR A 149 -1.52 -5.06 -8.45
C TYR A 149 -3.02 -4.95 -8.17
N LYS A 150 -3.81 -4.50 -9.14
CA LYS A 150 -5.28 -4.51 -9.12
C LYS A 150 -5.87 -3.76 -7.93
N PHE A 151 -5.38 -2.54 -7.69
CA PHE A 151 -6.00 -1.67 -6.70
C PHE A 151 -7.41 -1.24 -7.15
N ASP A 152 -8.34 -1.19 -6.22
CA ASP A 152 -9.74 -0.83 -6.51
C ASP A 152 -9.92 0.68 -6.64
N LEU A 153 -9.17 1.43 -5.88
CA LEU A 153 -9.19 2.89 -5.82
C LEU A 153 -7.76 3.42 -5.83
N VAL A 154 -7.57 4.58 -6.44
CA VAL A 154 -6.25 5.22 -6.59
C VAL A 154 -6.37 6.69 -6.26
N VAL A 155 -5.54 7.19 -5.34
CA VAL A 155 -5.41 8.63 -5.08
C VAL A 155 -4.62 9.28 -6.22
N GLY A 156 -5.04 10.46 -6.67
CA GLY A 156 -4.31 11.21 -7.70
C GLY A 156 -2.86 11.49 -7.27
N PHE A 157 -1.95 11.39 -8.24
CA PHE A 157 -0.54 11.69 -8.02
C PHE A 157 -0.32 13.19 -8.27
N ASP A 158 0.07 13.95 -7.23
CA ASP A 158 0.26 15.39 -7.33
C ASP A 158 1.54 15.87 -6.64
N LEU A 159 1.98 17.08 -6.99
CA LEU A 159 3.16 17.72 -6.37
C LEU A 159 2.90 18.23 -4.96
N GLY A 160 1.63 18.41 -4.58
CA GLY A 160 1.25 19.11 -3.37
C GLY A 160 1.57 20.60 -3.40
N GLY A 161 0.80 21.40 -2.66
CA GLY A 161 0.84 22.87 -2.73
C GLY A 161 2.18 23.54 -2.40
N LYS A 162 3.15 22.81 -1.85
CA LYS A 162 4.50 23.35 -1.58
C LYS A 162 5.36 23.46 -2.82
N TYR A 163 5.03 22.73 -3.87
CA TYR A 163 5.86 22.58 -5.08
C TYR A 163 5.14 23.05 -6.35
N THR A 164 3.98 23.64 -6.21
CA THR A 164 3.19 24.23 -7.31
C THR A 164 3.41 25.72 -7.47
#